data_d188863a4dde3cadef73e7eca163ddce
#
_entry.id   d188863a4dde3cadef73e7eca163ddce
#
_cell.length_a   1.000
_cell.length_b   1.000
_cell.length_c   1.000
_cell.angle_alpha   90.00
_cell.angle_beta   90.00
_cell.angle_gamma   90.00
#
_symmetry.space_group_name_H-M   'P 1'
#
loop_
_entity.id
_entity.type
_entity.pdbx_description
1 polymer ?
#
loop_
_entity_poly.entity_id
_entity_poly.type
_entity_poly.pdbx_seq_one_letter_code
_entity_poly.pdbx_strand_id
1 'polypeptide(L)'
;MEKDLNVSASASKKSTLKPHPTKDEIVLLPAFEGLQLGQIVILESLDQFKDALTLIQAAGVVGFDTESKPVFTKEGKSDGPHVVQIALNDRAYIIPIGTNPPIEFLTAVLGSKYIIKVGFGLKSDRAHLRRKFGVLLQGDVELTQPLRALGYRQRLGAKAAVAVVLGQNLSKSKSVTTSNWAMRPLQKSQLLYAANDAFSALKIFRALGSPLQLTHTKTKVIQDPFSQ
;
A
#
# COMPACT_ATOMS: atom_id res chain seq x y z
N MET A 1 -6.10 -62.21 27.07
CA MET A 1 -5.63 -61.67 25.76
C MET A 1 -6.58 -60.57 25.37
N GLU A 2 -6.35 -59.38 25.89
CA GLU A 2 -7.07 -58.17 25.56
C GLU A 2 -6.26 -57.40 24.54
N LYS A 3 -6.90 -57.02 23.44
CA LYS A 3 -6.33 -56.15 22.41
C LYS A 3 -7.00 -54.77 22.55
N ASP A 4 -6.28 -53.85 23.15
CA ASP A 4 -6.63 -52.46 23.16
C ASP A 4 -6.50 -51.85 21.75
N LEU A 5 -7.63 -51.47 21.18
CA LEU A 5 -7.73 -50.68 19.96
C LEU A 5 -7.73 -49.20 20.34
N ASN A 6 -6.54 -48.61 20.28
CA ASN A 6 -6.35 -47.17 20.46
C ASN A 6 -6.71 -46.46 19.15
N VAL A 7 -7.95 -45.95 19.04
CA VAL A 7 -8.40 -45.11 17.93
C VAL A 7 -8.10 -43.65 18.28
N SER A 8 -6.95 -43.19 17.85
CA SER A 8 -6.65 -41.73 17.91
C SER A 8 -7.48 -41.01 16.83
N ALA A 9 -8.58 -40.42 17.27
CA ALA A 9 -9.36 -39.49 16.45
C ALA A 9 -8.58 -38.18 16.25
N SER A 10 -7.90 -38.08 15.14
CA SER A 10 -7.35 -36.85 14.63
C SER A 10 -8.51 -35.92 14.20
N ALA A 11 -8.93 -35.05 15.09
CA ALA A 11 -9.90 -34.01 14.81
C ALA A 11 -9.25 -32.97 13.89
N SER A 12 -9.44 -33.11 12.60
CA SER A 12 -9.16 -32.08 11.61
C SER A 12 -9.96 -30.82 11.98
N LYS A 13 -9.30 -29.80 12.56
CA LYS A 13 -9.86 -28.47 12.72
C LYS A 13 -10.13 -27.89 11.33
N LYS A 14 -11.36 -28.03 10.82
CA LYS A 14 -11.85 -27.26 9.69
C LYS A 14 -11.73 -25.78 10.09
N SER A 15 -10.72 -25.09 9.58
CA SER A 15 -10.58 -23.65 9.68
C SER A 15 -11.81 -23.01 9.01
N THR A 16 -12.76 -22.54 9.83
CA THR A 16 -13.91 -21.81 9.35
C THR A 16 -13.41 -20.44 8.88
N LEU A 17 -13.39 -20.23 7.56
CA LEU A 17 -12.98 -18.97 6.97
C LEU A 17 -13.92 -17.85 7.45
N LYS A 18 -13.34 -16.74 7.91
CA LYS A 18 -14.08 -15.58 8.38
C LYS A 18 -14.82 -14.88 7.23
N PRO A 19 -16.07 -14.42 7.42
CA PRO A 19 -16.75 -13.59 6.44
C PRO A 19 -16.03 -12.25 6.30
N HIS A 20 -16.18 -11.65 5.14
CA HIS A 20 -15.71 -10.27 4.89
C HIS A 20 -16.62 -9.30 5.69
N PRO A 21 -16.07 -8.26 6.35
CA PRO A 21 -16.90 -7.27 7.03
C PRO A 21 -17.81 -6.56 6.02
N THR A 22 -19.08 -6.41 6.37
CA THR A 22 -20.08 -5.74 5.55
C THR A 22 -19.85 -4.22 5.54
N LYS A 23 -20.46 -3.52 4.58
CA LYS A 23 -20.40 -2.05 4.55
C LYS A 23 -21.02 -1.42 5.79
N ASP A 24 -22.12 -2.00 6.27
CA ASP A 24 -22.85 -1.50 7.43
C ASP A 24 -22.06 -1.69 8.74
N GLU A 25 -21.39 -2.82 8.88
CA GLU A 25 -20.46 -3.03 10.00
C GLU A 25 -19.30 -2.04 9.99
N ILE A 26 -18.71 -1.78 8.80
CA ILE A 26 -17.59 -0.84 8.68
C ILE A 26 -18.01 0.60 9.00
N VAL A 27 -19.23 1.01 8.62
CA VAL A 27 -19.73 2.38 8.85
C VAL A 27 -19.89 2.69 10.34
N LEU A 28 -20.15 1.67 11.17
CA LEU A 28 -20.28 1.82 12.63
C LEU A 28 -18.94 2.00 13.36
N LEU A 29 -17.82 1.73 12.70
CA LEU A 29 -16.49 1.90 13.28
C LEU A 29 -16.10 3.38 13.37
N PRO A 30 -15.26 3.76 14.35
CA PRO A 30 -14.69 5.10 14.44
C PRO A 30 -13.98 5.48 13.14
N ALA A 31 -13.98 6.76 12.81
CA ALA A 31 -13.29 7.24 11.61
C ALA A 31 -11.80 6.91 11.66
N PHE A 32 -11.24 6.60 10.49
CA PHE A 32 -9.80 6.34 10.37
C PHE A 32 -9.00 7.59 10.78
N GLU A 33 -8.07 7.40 11.70
CA GLU A 33 -7.12 8.43 12.14
C GLU A 33 -6.04 8.64 11.08
N GLY A 34 -6.43 9.33 10.01
CA GLY A 34 -5.58 9.64 8.87
C GLY A 34 -4.83 10.95 9.00
N LEU A 35 -3.98 11.19 8.01
CA LEU A 35 -3.25 12.44 7.87
C LEU A 35 -4.22 13.59 7.55
N GLN A 36 -3.90 14.78 8.06
CA GLN A 36 -4.60 16.03 7.79
C GLN A 36 -3.87 16.81 6.70
N LEU A 37 -4.53 17.83 6.10
CA LEU A 37 -3.95 18.61 5.00
C LEU A 37 -2.58 19.23 5.34
N GLY A 38 -2.36 19.66 6.57
CA GLY A 38 -1.06 20.23 7.02
C GLY A 38 0.09 19.21 7.07
N GLN A 39 -0.21 17.92 6.93
CA GLN A 39 0.76 16.83 6.90
C GLN A 39 1.01 16.30 5.48
N ILE A 40 0.37 16.92 4.48
CA ILE A 40 0.48 16.52 3.07
C ILE A 40 1.36 17.52 2.33
N VAL A 41 2.45 17.05 1.78
CA VAL A 41 3.41 17.86 1.03
C VAL A 41 3.33 17.49 -0.45
N ILE A 42 3.01 18.47 -1.30
CA ILE A 42 3.08 18.32 -2.75
C ILE A 42 4.52 18.61 -3.18
N LEU A 43 5.16 17.65 -3.85
CA LEU A 43 6.54 17.82 -4.30
C LEU A 43 6.56 18.45 -5.70
N GLU A 44 7.12 19.66 -5.80
CA GLU A 44 7.16 20.45 -7.04
C GLU A 44 8.57 21.01 -7.35
N SER A 45 9.44 21.12 -6.34
CA SER A 45 10.80 21.67 -6.50
C SER A 45 11.89 20.62 -6.25
N LEU A 46 13.08 20.86 -6.83
CA LEU A 46 14.24 19.98 -6.64
C LEU A 46 14.63 19.83 -5.17
N ASP A 47 14.57 20.90 -4.39
CA ASP A 47 14.93 20.85 -2.98
C ASP A 47 13.93 20.03 -2.17
N GLN A 48 12.62 20.19 -2.46
CA GLN A 48 11.60 19.33 -1.86
C GLN A 48 11.82 17.84 -2.18
N PHE A 49 12.22 17.49 -3.42
CA PHE A 49 12.55 16.12 -3.78
C PHE A 49 13.76 15.58 -3.03
N LYS A 50 14.82 16.39 -2.84
CA LYS A 50 16.02 16.00 -2.07
C LYS A 50 15.68 15.75 -0.61
N ASP A 51 14.94 16.67 0.02
CA ASP A 51 14.51 16.56 1.42
C ASP A 51 13.61 15.33 1.62
N ALA A 52 12.63 15.14 0.73
CA ALA A 52 11.75 13.98 0.76
C ALA A 52 12.54 12.68 0.60
N LEU A 53 13.49 12.61 -0.32
CA LEU A 53 14.32 11.41 -0.54
C LEU A 53 15.10 11.05 0.73
N THR A 54 15.71 12.03 1.39
CA THR A 54 16.44 11.83 2.64
C THR A 54 15.54 11.24 3.73
N LEU A 55 14.35 11.80 3.93
CA LEU A 55 13.39 11.32 4.93
C LEU A 55 12.82 9.94 4.59
N ILE A 56 12.55 9.67 3.31
CA ILE A 56 12.07 8.38 2.82
C ILE A 56 13.14 7.29 3.03
N GLN A 57 14.39 7.60 2.73
CA GLN A 57 15.52 6.68 2.96
C GLN A 57 15.70 6.38 4.44
N ALA A 58 15.64 7.39 5.29
CA ALA A 58 15.75 7.23 6.75
C ALA A 58 14.57 6.40 7.32
N ALA A 59 13.37 6.52 6.76
CA ALA A 59 12.21 5.75 7.19
C ALA A 59 12.32 4.26 6.82
N GLY A 60 12.97 3.92 5.72
CA GLY A 60 13.18 2.55 5.24
C GLY A 60 11.91 1.81 4.81
N VAL A 61 10.77 2.12 5.40
CA VAL A 61 9.44 1.55 5.06
C VAL A 61 8.45 2.67 4.87
N VAL A 62 7.75 2.67 3.75
CA VAL A 62 6.78 3.69 3.37
C VAL A 62 5.48 3.08 2.86
N GLY A 63 4.36 3.77 3.09
CA GLY A 63 3.12 3.48 2.39
C GLY A 63 3.20 3.98 0.95
N PHE A 64 2.61 3.26 0.03
CA PHE A 64 2.70 3.56 -1.39
C PHE A 64 1.38 3.23 -2.11
N ASP A 65 0.98 4.11 -3.02
CA ASP A 65 -0.10 3.89 -3.97
C ASP A 65 0.07 4.80 -5.20
N THR A 66 -0.75 4.62 -6.23
CA THR A 66 -0.81 5.51 -7.40
C THR A 66 -2.24 5.79 -7.84
N GLU A 67 -2.47 6.99 -8.38
CA GLU A 67 -3.77 7.34 -8.94
C GLU A 67 -3.69 7.66 -10.43
N SER A 68 -4.70 7.20 -11.15
CA SER A 68 -4.83 7.43 -12.59
C SER A 68 -6.21 8.00 -12.93
N LYS A 69 -6.27 8.92 -13.88
CA LYS A 69 -7.58 9.33 -14.41
C LYS A 69 -8.33 8.11 -14.93
N PRO A 70 -9.65 8.04 -14.72
CA PRO A 70 -10.45 6.92 -15.19
C PRO A 70 -10.50 6.89 -16.72
N VAL A 71 -10.57 5.67 -17.25
CA VAL A 71 -10.80 5.43 -18.68
C VAL A 71 -12.22 4.88 -18.84
N PHE A 72 -13.05 5.58 -19.58
CA PHE A 72 -14.47 5.24 -19.74
C PHE A 72 -14.77 4.43 -21.00
N THR A 73 -13.79 4.22 -21.89
CA THR A 73 -13.97 3.43 -23.10
C THR A 73 -13.40 2.03 -22.93
N LYS A 74 -14.09 1.01 -23.47
CA LYS A 74 -13.65 -0.40 -23.35
C LYS A 74 -12.29 -0.68 -23.96
N GLU A 75 -11.89 0.09 -24.97
CA GLU A 75 -10.63 -0.04 -25.69
C GLU A 75 -9.55 0.91 -25.15
N GLY A 76 -9.94 1.81 -24.26
CA GLY A 76 -9.04 2.81 -23.70
C GLY A 76 -8.01 2.20 -22.76
N LYS A 77 -6.73 2.50 -23.01
CA LYS A 77 -5.65 2.15 -22.08
C LYS A 77 -5.38 3.34 -21.17
N SER A 78 -5.25 3.07 -19.87
CA SER A 78 -4.82 4.10 -18.93
C SER A 78 -3.43 4.61 -19.30
N ASP A 79 -3.25 5.91 -19.38
CA ASP A 79 -1.98 6.61 -19.56
C ASP A 79 -1.32 7.00 -18.22
N GLY A 80 -1.90 6.54 -17.10
CA GLY A 80 -1.38 6.75 -15.75
C GLY A 80 -0.08 6.01 -15.44
N PRO A 81 0.46 6.22 -14.22
CA PRO A 81 -0.13 7.02 -13.15
C PRO A 81 -0.03 8.53 -13.40
N HIS A 82 -0.98 9.28 -12.81
CA HIS A 82 -1.01 10.74 -12.83
C HIS A 82 -0.61 11.35 -11.49
N VAL A 83 -0.69 10.56 -10.44
CA VAL A 83 -0.24 10.90 -9.09
C VAL A 83 0.47 9.68 -8.51
N VAL A 84 1.59 9.92 -7.86
CA VAL A 84 2.29 8.94 -7.00
C VAL A 84 2.22 9.45 -5.58
N GLN A 85 1.87 8.61 -4.64
CA GLN A 85 1.81 8.97 -3.22
C GLN A 85 2.69 8.06 -2.38
N ILE A 86 3.43 8.70 -1.46
CA ILE A 86 4.34 8.05 -0.51
C ILE A 86 4.03 8.56 0.87
N ALA A 87 3.68 7.69 1.81
CA ALA A 87 3.37 8.06 3.18
C ALA A 87 4.47 7.60 4.15
N LEU A 88 4.86 8.51 5.03
CA LEU A 88 5.63 8.27 6.25
C LEU A 88 4.70 8.20 7.47
N ASN A 89 5.25 8.11 8.67
CA ASN A 89 4.44 8.00 9.89
C ASN A 89 3.64 9.26 10.24
N ASP A 90 4.12 10.42 9.82
CA ASP A 90 3.63 11.74 10.23
C ASP A 90 3.26 12.63 9.06
N ARG A 91 3.52 12.20 7.82
CA ARG A 91 3.26 12.98 6.61
C ARG A 91 3.11 12.09 5.38
N ALA A 92 2.58 12.68 4.32
CA ALA A 92 2.60 12.06 2.99
C ALA A 92 3.15 13.05 1.95
N TYR A 93 3.86 12.48 0.99
CA TYR A 93 4.32 13.16 -0.22
C TYR A 93 3.40 12.80 -1.38
N ILE A 94 2.86 13.83 -2.02
CA ILE A 94 2.06 13.70 -3.24
C ILE A 94 2.92 14.23 -4.40
N ILE A 95 3.11 13.39 -5.40
CA ILE A 95 3.90 13.68 -6.58
C ILE A 95 2.96 13.72 -7.79
N PRO A 96 2.47 14.91 -8.18
CA PRO A 96 1.69 15.07 -9.39
C PRO A 96 2.57 14.83 -10.62
N ILE A 97 2.16 13.94 -11.49
CA ILE A 97 2.91 13.61 -12.71
C ILE A 97 2.45 14.52 -13.84
N GLY A 98 3.32 15.45 -14.19
CA GLY A 98 3.14 16.37 -15.32
C GLY A 98 3.88 15.90 -16.60
N THR A 99 4.19 16.87 -17.46
CA THR A 99 4.96 16.64 -18.70
C THR A 99 6.42 16.28 -18.42
N ASN A 100 6.99 16.79 -17.32
CA ASN A 100 8.34 16.50 -16.84
C ASN A 100 8.28 15.68 -15.55
N PRO A 101 8.09 14.36 -15.61
CA PRO A 101 8.05 13.55 -14.40
C PRO A 101 9.43 13.48 -13.73
N PRO A 102 9.51 13.48 -12.39
CA PRO A 102 10.78 13.42 -11.65
C PRO A 102 11.35 12.00 -11.66
N ILE A 103 11.81 11.53 -12.82
CA ILE A 103 12.23 10.13 -13.05
C ILE A 103 13.35 9.71 -12.12
N GLU A 104 14.34 10.58 -11.87
CA GLU A 104 15.46 10.27 -10.95
C GLU A 104 14.96 10.00 -9.53
N PHE A 105 14.08 10.85 -9.00
CA PHE A 105 13.47 10.64 -7.69
C PHE A 105 12.62 9.38 -7.65
N LEU A 106 11.77 9.16 -8.65
CA LEU A 106 10.93 7.95 -8.73
C LEU A 106 11.80 6.69 -8.80
N THR A 107 12.89 6.72 -9.55
CA THR A 107 13.84 5.59 -9.64
C THR A 107 14.55 5.36 -8.31
N ALA A 108 15.03 6.43 -7.66
CA ALA A 108 15.73 6.35 -6.38
C ALA A 108 14.84 5.75 -5.27
N VAL A 109 13.54 6.10 -5.25
CA VAL A 109 12.61 5.60 -4.24
C VAL A 109 11.99 4.28 -4.64
N LEU A 110 11.33 4.21 -5.81
CA LEU A 110 10.54 3.06 -6.21
C LEU A 110 11.40 1.91 -6.73
N GLY A 111 12.54 2.22 -7.37
CA GLY A 111 13.51 1.23 -7.84
C GLY A 111 14.43 0.69 -6.75
N SER A 112 14.46 1.30 -5.57
CA SER A 112 15.28 0.82 -4.46
C SER A 112 14.73 -0.46 -3.84
N LYS A 113 15.57 -1.46 -3.66
CA LYS A 113 15.25 -2.66 -2.87
C LYS A 113 15.38 -2.45 -1.36
N TYR A 114 16.02 -1.37 -0.93
CA TYR A 114 16.26 -1.03 0.47
C TYR A 114 15.15 -0.19 1.10
N ILE A 115 14.36 0.50 0.27
CA ILE A 115 13.15 1.18 0.70
C ILE A 115 11.98 0.23 0.46
N ILE A 116 11.30 -0.18 1.51
CA ILE A 116 10.14 -1.08 1.42
C ILE A 116 8.89 -0.26 1.14
N LYS A 117 8.22 -0.52 0.03
CA LYS A 117 6.94 0.09 -0.35
C LYS A 117 5.80 -0.85 -0.04
N VAL A 118 4.92 -0.47 0.88
CA VAL A 118 3.77 -1.28 1.26
C VAL A 118 2.48 -0.71 0.67
N GLY A 119 1.66 -1.55 0.07
CA GLY A 119 0.45 -1.09 -0.61
C GLY A 119 -0.53 -2.21 -0.92
N PHE A 120 -1.62 -1.83 -1.61
CA PHE A 120 -2.66 -2.73 -2.07
C PHE A 120 -2.76 -2.72 -3.59
N GLY A 121 -2.89 -3.89 -4.22
CA GLY A 121 -3.09 -3.99 -5.67
C GLY A 121 -1.87 -3.64 -6.51
N LEU A 122 -0.67 -3.71 -5.96
CA LEU A 122 0.59 -3.25 -6.55
C LEU A 122 0.95 -3.87 -7.92
N LYS A 123 0.22 -4.90 -8.36
CA LYS A 123 0.43 -5.50 -9.67
C LYS A 123 0.15 -4.51 -10.81
N SER A 124 -0.90 -3.70 -10.70
CA SER A 124 -1.24 -2.66 -11.67
C SER A 124 -0.21 -1.53 -11.65
N ASP A 125 0.21 -1.11 -10.46
CA ASP A 125 1.19 -0.04 -10.28
C ASP A 125 2.53 -0.40 -10.91
N ARG A 126 3.03 -1.62 -10.68
CA ARG A 126 4.24 -2.13 -11.36
C ARG A 126 4.15 -2.00 -12.88
N ALA A 127 3.02 -2.41 -13.46
CA ALA A 127 2.83 -2.35 -14.90
C ALA A 127 2.78 -0.91 -15.42
N HIS A 128 2.10 -0.01 -14.69
CA HIS A 128 1.97 1.39 -15.05
C HIS A 128 3.30 2.15 -14.93
N LEU A 129 4.01 1.99 -13.82
CA LEU A 129 5.33 2.61 -13.57
C LEU A 129 6.35 2.18 -14.63
N ARG A 130 6.43 0.86 -14.89
CA ARG A 130 7.33 0.33 -15.93
C ARG A 130 7.00 0.88 -17.33
N ARG A 131 5.72 0.88 -17.69
CA ARG A 131 5.28 1.35 -19.02
C ARG A 131 5.51 2.83 -19.22
N LYS A 132 5.18 3.66 -18.21
CA LYS A 132 5.21 5.13 -18.34
C LYS A 132 6.59 5.72 -18.09
N PHE A 133 7.34 5.19 -17.14
CA PHE A 133 8.58 5.77 -16.64
C PHE A 133 9.80 4.88 -16.81
N GLY A 134 9.64 3.62 -17.23
CA GLY A 134 10.72 2.64 -17.22
C GLY A 134 11.14 2.20 -15.81
N VAL A 135 10.47 2.67 -14.76
CA VAL A 135 10.81 2.38 -13.36
C VAL A 135 10.29 0.99 -12.98
N LEU A 136 11.21 0.15 -12.48
CA LEU A 136 10.87 -1.15 -11.93
C LEU A 136 10.62 -1.00 -10.42
N LEU A 137 9.38 -1.24 -9.98
CA LEU A 137 9.07 -1.27 -8.56
C LEU A 137 9.78 -2.44 -7.90
N GLN A 138 10.64 -2.17 -6.92
CA GLN A 138 11.39 -3.15 -6.13
C GLN A 138 11.14 -2.95 -4.64
N GLY A 139 11.40 -3.98 -3.82
CA GLY A 139 11.19 -3.89 -2.38
C GLY A 139 9.73 -3.61 -1.99
N ASP A 140 8.77 -4.07 -2.80
CA ASP A 140 7.36 -3.83 -2.55
C ASP A 140 6.69 -5.00 -1.84
N VAL A 141 5.75 -4.68 -0.95
CA VAL A 141 4.96 -5.62 -0.15
C VAL A 141 3.47 -5.45 -0.45
N GLU A 142 2.88 -6.45 -1.08
CA GLU A 142 1.45 -6.52 -1.36
C GLU A 142 0.69 -7.00 -0.13
N LEU A 143 -0.08 -6.11 0.51
CA LEU A 143 -0.73 -6.37 1.80
C LEU A 143 -1.89 -7.36 1.75
N THR A 144 -2.45 -7.67 0.59
CA THR A 144 -3.49 -8.71 0.48
C THR A 144 -2.98 -10.09 0.87
N GLN A 145 -1.67 -10.34 0.79
CA GLN A 145 -1.09 -11.64 1.13
C GLN A 145 -1.05 -11.91 2.64
N PRO A 146 -0.42 -11.05 3.48
CA PRO A 146 -0.43 -11.24 4.93
C PRO A 146 -1.84 -11.23 5.52
N LEU A 147 -2.75 -10.44 4.94
CA LEU A 147 -4.15 -10.40 5.37
C LEU A 147 -4.90 -11.71 5.15
N ARG A 148 -4.51 -12.52 4.14
CA ARG A 148 -5.09 -13.87 3.96
C ARG A 148 -4.77 -14.79 5.14
N ALA A 149 -3.63 -14.63 5.78
CA ALA A 149 -3.24 -15.41 6.95
C ALA A 149 -4.18 -15.15 8.15
N LEU A 150 -4.92 -14.04 8.17
CA LEU A 150 -5.96 -13.76 9.17
C LEU A 150 -7.21 -14.63 9.01
N GLY A 151 -7.29 -15.48 8.00
CA GLY A 151 -8.36 -16.45 7.78
C GLY A 151 -9.60 -15.89 7.08
N TYR A 152 -9.51 -14.78 6.35
CA TYR A 152 -10.62 -14.26 5.57
C TYR A 152 -10.80 -15.00 4.23
N ARG A 153 -12.06 -15.28 3.87
CA ARG A 153 -12.42 -16.02 2.65
C ARG A 153 -12.05 -15.26 1.38
N GLN A 154 -12.21 -13.95 1.38
CA GLN A 154 -11.95 -13.08 0.23
C GLN A 154 -10.74 -12.19 0.48
N ARG A 155 -10.15 -11.66 -0.60
CA ARG A 155 -9.09 -10.65 -0.48
C ARG A 155 -9.63 -9.38 0.13
N LEU A 156 -9.00 -8.91 1.20
CA LEU A 156 -9.32 -7.64 1.82
C LEU A 156 -8.63 -6.51 1.03
N GLY A 157 -9.42 -5.57 0.48
CA GLY A 157 -8.91 -4.29 0.01
C GLY A 157 -8.68 -3.31 1.16
N ALA A 158 -8.05 -2.16 0.92
CA ALA A 158 -7.64 -1.20 1.94
C ALA A 158 -8.74 -0.85 2.96
N LYS A 159 -9.97 -0.53 2.52
CA LYS A 159 -11.08 -0.19 3.44
C LYS A 159 -11.42 -1.32 4.41
N ALA A 160 -11.55 -2.54 3.91
CA ALA A 160 -11.86 -3.70 4.74
C ALA A 160 -10.68 -4.09 5.64
N ALA A 161 -9.45 -3.93 5.14
CA ALA A 161 -8.24 -4.18 5.92
C ALA A 161 -8.09 -3.18 7.09
N VAL A 162 -8.38 -1.90 6.88
CA VAL A 162 -8.43 -0.88 7.95
C VAL A 162 -9.47 -1.28 9.01
N ALA A 163 -10.65 -1.71 8.59
CA ALA A 163 -11.70 -2.13 9.52
C ALA A 163 -11.27 -3.34 10.36
N VAL A 164 -10.67 -4.35 9.73
CA VAL A 164 -10.31 -5.61 10.38
C VAL A 164 -9.08 -5.48 11.28
N VAL A 165 -8.07 -4.72 10.84
CA VAL A 165 -6.77 -4.64 11.52
C VAL A 165 -6.72 -3.48 12.51
N LEU A 166 -7.33 -2.35 12.16
CA LEU A 166 -7.26 -1.14 12.97
C LEU A 166 -8.57 -0.84 13.71
N GLY A 167 -9.67 -1.54 13.43
CA GLY A 167 -10.98 -1.25 13.99
C GLY A 167 -11.53 0.12 13.61
N GLN A 168 -11.17 0.63 12.43
CA GLN A 168 -11.50 1.98 11.98
C GLN A 168 -12.16 1.96 10.60
N ASN A 169 -12.91 3.02 10.28
CA ASN A 169 -13.58 3.20 8.99
C ASN A 169 -12.80 4.15 8.09
N LEU A 170 -12.10 3.61 7.10
CA LEU A 170 -11.46 4.41 6.04
C LEU A 170 -12.54 4.88 5.06
N SER A 171 -12.84 6.18 5.08
CA SER A 171 -13.77 6.79 4.13
C SER A 171 -13.16 6.84 2.73
N LYS A 172 -13.79 6.15 1.77
CA LYS A 172 -13.42 6.19 0.35
C LYS A 172 -14.59 6.72 -0.48
N SER A 173 -14.54 7.99 -0.85
CA SER A 173 -15.54 8.61 -1.72
C SER A 173 -15.39 8.08 -3.14
N LYS A 174 -16.47 7.52 -3.70
CA LYS A 174 -16.51 7.06 -5.10
C LYS A 174 -16.24 8.21 -6.08
N SER A 175 -16.77 9.41 -5.80
CA SER A 175 -16.56 10.59 -6.65
C SER A 175 -15.11 11.02 -6.70
N VAL A 176 -14.35 10.89 -5.60
CA VAL A 176 -12.91 11.17 -5.56
C VAL A 176 -12.12 10.09 -6.29
N THR A 177 -12.41 8.81 -6.02
CA THR A 177 -11.75 7.68 -6.68
C THR A 177 -11.86 7.75 -8.22
N THR A 178 -13.01 8.17 -8.73
CA THR A 178 -13.26 8.27 -10.18
C THR A 178 -13.08 9.69 -10.72
N SER A 179 -12.44 10.57 -9.97
CA SER A 179 -12.17 11.94 -10.39
C SER A 179 -11.02 12.01 -11.42
N ASN A 180 -10.89 13.17 -12.06
CA ASN A 180 -9.80 13.37 -13.02
C ASN A 180 -8.47 13.67 -12.31
N TRP A 181 -7.70 12.62 -12.05
CA TRP A 181 -6.39 12.70 -11.41
C TRP A 181 -5.30 13.39 -12.26
N ALA A 182 -5.57 13.66 -13.53
CA ALA A 182 -4.66 14.41 -14.40
C ALA A 182 -4.85 15.93 -14.29
N MET A 183 -5.97 16.41 -13.69
CA MET A 183 -6.22 17.83 -13.50
C MET A 183 -5.26 18.47 -12.48
N ARG A 184 -4.92 19.73 -12.71
CA ARG A 184 -4.11 20.55 -11.80
C ARG A 184 -4.79 21.89 -11.54
N PRO A 185 -4.72 22.41 -10.32
CA PRO A 185 -4.19 21.77 -9.11
C PRO A 185 -5.10 20.62 -8.63
N LEU A 186 -4.54 19.69 -7.83
CA LEU A 186 -5.34 18.66 -7.16
C LEU A 186 -6.23 19.32 -6.09
N GLN A 187 -7.46 18.82 -5.99
CA GLN A 187 -8.39 19.29 -4.96
C GLN A 187 -7.99 18.78 -3.57
N LYS A 188 -8.38 19.50 -2.51
CA LYS A 188 -8.15 19.08 -1.12
C LYS A 188 -8.65 17.67 -0.83
N SER A 189 -9.81 17.28 -1.38
CA SER A 189 -10.37 15.95 -1.24
C SER A 189 -9.51 14.87 -1.92
N GLN A 190 -8.89 15.18 -3.07
CA GLN A 190 -7.96 14.28 -3.75
C GLN A 190 -6.65 14.12 -2.95
N LEU A 191 -6.12 15.22 -2.41
CA LEU A 191 -4.92 15.19 -1.57
C LEU A 191 -5.12 14.31 -0.33
N LEU A 192 -6.23 14.52 0.39
CA LEU A 192 -6.58 13.71 1.56
C LEU A 192 -6.79 12.25 1.20
N TYR A 193 -7.48 11.98 0.10
CA TYR A 193 -7.71 10.62 -0.38
C TYR A 193 -6.40 9.90 -0.68
N ALA A 194 -5.56 10.47 -1.56
CA ALA A 194 -4.30 9.87 -1.99
C ALA A 194 -3.32 9.66 -0.81
N ALA A 195 -3.17 10.67 0.05
CA ALA A 195 -2.32 10.56 1.23
C ALA A 195 -2.78 9.45 2.17
N ASN A 196 -4.09 9.35 2.44
CA ASN A 196 -4.62 8.38 3.38
C ASN A 196 -4.71 6.96 2.81
N ASP A 197 -4.75 6.77 1.50
CA ASP A 197 -4.62 5.45 0.89
C ASP A 197 -3.22 4.88 1.14
N ALA A 198 -2.16 5.63 0.83
CA ALA A 198 -0.80 5.22 1.13
C ALA A 198 -0.54 5.08 2.65
N PHE A 199 -1.03 6.03 3.46
CA PHE A 199 -0.85 6.02 4.90
C PHE A 199 -1.54 4.84 5.58
N SER A 200 -2.75 4.49 5.14
CA SER A 200 -3.48 3.33 5.66
C SER A 200 -2.74 2.02 5.44
N ALA A 201 -2.08 1.88 4.28
CA ALA A 201 -1.24 0.73 3.99
C ALA A 201 -0.06 0.62 4.97
N LEU A 202 0.62 1.73 5.26
CA LEU A 202 1.71 1.76 6.23
C LEU A 202 1.24 1.42 7.65
N LYS A 203 0.11 1.99 8.09
CA LYS A 203 -0.46 1.68 9.42
C LYS A 203 -0.83 0.20 9.55
N ILE A 204 -1.46 -0.39 8.54
CA ILE A 204 -1.79 -1.82 8.52
C ILE A 204 -0.53 -2.68 8.59
N PHE A 205 0.48 -2.38 7.76
CA PHE A 205 1.74 -3.11 7.77
C PHE A 205 2.39 -3.14 9.16
N ARG A 206 2.41 -2.00 9.83
CA ARG A 206 2.96 -1.89 11.19
C ARG A 206 2.13 -2.65 12.22
N ALA A 207 0.80 -2.54 12.16
CA ALA A 207 -0.10 -3.26 13.05
C ALA A 207 -0.01 -4.79 12.89
N LEU A 208 0.38 -5.28 11.70
CA LEU A 208 0.65 -6.69 11.44
C LEU A 208 2.05 -7.15 11.90
N GLY A 209 2.82 -6.31 12.60
CA GLY A 209 4.16 -6.64 13.08
C GLY A 209 5.24 -6.51 12.02
N SER A 210 5.02 -5.71 10.96
CA SER A 210 5.97 -5.46 9.88
C SER A 210 6.52 -6.75 9.23
N PRO A 211 5.68 -7.59 8.64
CA PRO A 211 6.06 -8.90 8.14
C PRO A 211 6.98 -8.80 6.89
N LEU A 212 8.26 -8.55 7.09
CA LEU A 212 9.26 -8.44 6.00
C LEU A 212 9.49 -9.76 5.24
N GLN A 213 9.03 -10.89 5.77
CA GLN A 213 9.18 -12.21 5.14
C GLN A 213 8.34 -12.41 3.88
N LEU A 214 7.54 -11.40 3.49
CA LEU A 214 6.63 -11.46 2.35
C LEU A 214 7.16 -10.75 1.10
N THR A 215 8.40 -10.29 1.12
CA THR A 215 9.06 -9.80 -0.08
C THR A 215 9.40 -10.99 -0.98
N HIS A 216 8.99 -10.95 -2.24
CA HIS A 216 9.29 -11.97 -3.27
C HIS A 216 10.77 -12.03 -3.67
N THR A 217 11.67 -11.61 -2.81
CA THR A 217 13.09 -11.79 -2.99
C THR A 217 13.57 -12.74 -1.90
N LYS A 218 13.94 -13.97 -2.29
CA LYS A 218 14.76 -14.86 -1.47
C LYS A 218 16.07 -14.11 -1.17
N THR A 219 16.05 -13.27 -0.15
CA THR A 219 17.27 -12.66 0.35
C THR A 219 18.01 -13.74 1.11
N LYS A 220 19.06 -14.31 0.49
CA LYS A 220 20.10 -14.99 1.26
C LYS A 220 20.52 -14.03 2.36
N VAL A 221 20.36 -14.46 3.60
CA VAL A 221 20.98 -13.81 4.76
C VAL A 221 22.46 -13.75 4.45
N ILE A 222 22.96 -12.58 4.16
CA ILE A 222 24.42 -12.34 4.08
C ILE A 222 24.87 -12.38 5.53
N GLN A 223 25.56 -13.45 5.91
CA GLN A 223 26.30 -13.51 7.16
C GLN A 223 27.29 -12.35 7.16
N ASP A 224 27.27 -11.57 8.22
CA ASP A 224 28.24 -10.51 8.47
C ASP A 224 29.63 -11.13 8.53
N PRO A 225 30.57 -10.77 7.61
CA PRO A 225 31.92 -11.34 7.60
C PRO A 225 32.83 -10.84 8.75
N PHE A 226 32.33 -9.95 9.63
CA PHE A 226 33.10 -9.34 10.71
C PHE A 226 32.66 -9.77 12.13
N SER A 227 31.80 -10.79 12.26
CA SER A 227 31.55 -11.39 13.58
C SER A 227 32.55 -12.51 13.87
N GLN A 228 33.75 -12.14 14.32
CA GLN A 228 34.65 -12.96 15.11
C GLN A 228 34.87 -12.31 16.47
#